data_ba710bd967086e80434861455b0f38b9
#
_entry.id   ba710bd967086e80434861455b0f38b9
#
_cell.length_a   1.000
_cell.length_b   1.000
_cell.length_c   1.000
_cell.angle_alpha   90.00
_cell.angle_beta   90.00
_cell.angle_gamma   90.00
#
_symmetry.space_group_name_H-M   'P 1'
#
loop_
_entity.id
_entity.type
_entity.pdbx_description
1 polymer ?
#
loop_
_entity_poly.entity_id
_entity_poly.type
_entity_poly.pdbx_seq_one_letter_code
_entity_poly.pdbx_strand_id
1 'polypeptide(L)'
;MTTEQIIDGSLEMLENVFLEEKLQSTISFVSLFVLVFESFKSMVIDKPKSFYCLPGMQMKNGEFVYQETERYKEQVRKLAQKPLHASLKWFVKQGAIGKSDLERVIEIELKRNYFVHELFNVIFYGITDADKKLLTDLFSIYRKIDSWWIYNVEIDWDEIKDPDKIKMEDCHSCAVTTIGNIVEILLEGKGDFYKKYCAQIKEIMTKSGKK
;
A
#
# COMPACT_ATOMS: atom_id res chain seq x y z
N MET A 1 -11.54 -18.60 32.88
CA MET A 1 -12.56 -17.74 32.30
C MET A 1 -13.80 -17.88 33.16
N THR A 2 -14.36 -16.83 33.68
CA THR A 2 -15.60 -16.85 34.48
C THR A 2 -16.82 -16.95 33.55
N THR A 3 -17.97 -17.37 34.08
CA THR A 3 -19.23 -17.44 33.31
C THR A 3 -19.61 -16.05 32.75
N GLU A 4 -19.35 -15.00 33.49
CA GLU A 4 -19.58 -13.60 33.10
C GLU A 4 -18.73 -13.20 31.87
N GLN A 5 -17.43 -13.54 31.87
CA GLN A 5 -16.53 -13.31 30.73
C GLN A 5 -16.97 -14.07 29.46
N ILE A 6 -17.57 -15.27 29.62
CA ILE A 6 -18.10 -16.03 28.48
C ILE A 6 -19.35 -15.36 27.90
N ILE A 7 -20.25 -14.88 28.76
CA ILE A 7 -21.47 -14.17 28.34
C ILE A 7 -21.12 -12.87 27.63
N ASP A 8 -20.21 -12.06 28.19
CA ASP A 8 -19.79 -10.79 27.60
C ASP A 8 -19.13 -11.01 26.22
N GLY A 9 -18.25 -11.99 26.11
CA GLY A 9 -17.64 -12.33 24.81
C GLY A 9 -18.66 -12.81 23.77
N SER A 10 -19.69 -13.55 24.18
CA SER A 10 -20.75 -13.99 23.27
C SER A 10 -21.64 -12.83 22.83
N LEU A 11 -21.94 -11.87 23.71
CA LEU A 11 -22.70 -10.67 23.39
C LEU A 11 -21.92 -9.78 22.40
N GLU A 12 -20.62 -9.60 22.61
CA GLU A 12 -19.77 -8.83 21.70
C GLU A 12 -19.74 -9.44 20.29
N MET A 13 -19.65 -10.76 20.18
CA MET A 13 -19.73 -11.47 18.88
C MET A 13 -21.07 -11.22 18.17
N LEU A 14 -22.19 -11.29 18.91
CA LEU A 14 -23.50 -11.01 18.35
C LEU A 14 -23.63 -9.54 17.90
N GLU A 15 -23.10 -8.61 18.66
CA GLU A 15 -23.07 -7.20 18.28
C GLU A 15 -22.26 -6.99 16.99
N ASN A 16 -21.09 -7.61 16.85
CA ASN A 16 -20.26 -7.48 15.65
C ASN A 16 -20.99 -7.95 14.39
N VAL A 17 -21.88 -8.95 14.52
CA VAL A 17 -22.64 -9.51 13.39
C VAL A 17 -23.92 -8.75 13.11
N PHE A 18 -24.65 -8.32 14.16
CA PHE A 18 -26.03 -7.83 14.02
C PHE A 18 -26.16 -6.32 14.17
N LEU A 19 -25.16 -5.60 14.68
CA LEU A 19 -25.11 -4.14 14.62
C LEU A 19 -24.57 -3.68 13.28
N GLU A 20 -25.41 -3.03 12.48
CA GLU A 20 -25.10 -2.57 11.12
C GLU A 20 -23.79 -1.77 11.07
N GLU A 21 -23.60 -0.83 11.99
CA GLU A 21 -22.40 0.01 12.04
C GLU A 21 -21.12 -0.78 12.27
N LYS A 22 -21.12 -1.78 13.16
CA LYS A 22 -19.98 -2.66 13.43
C LYS A 22 -19.67 -3.54 12.24
N LEU A 23 -20.69 -4.14 11.63
CA LEU A 23 -20.56 -4.97 10.46
C LEU A 23 -19.99 -4.17 9.27
N GLN A 24 -20.55 -2.99 9.00
CA GLN A 24 -20.07 -2.12 7.92
C GLN A 24 -18.63 -1.65 8.18
N SER A 25 -18.29 -1.29 9.41
CA SER A 25 -16.93 -0.90 9.80
C SER A 25 -15.93 -2.02 9.57
N THR A 26 -16.26 -3.24 9.97
CA THR A 26 -15.40 -4.43 9.78
C THR A 26 -15.17 -4.71 8.28
N ILE A 27 -16.24 -4.75 7.48
CA ILE A 27 -16.16 -5.00 6.04
C ILE A 27 -15.36 -3.89 5.34
N SER A 28 -15.60 -2.64 5.70
CA SER A 28 -14.89 -1.48 5.14
C SER A 28 -13.40 -1.54 5.45
N PHE A 29 -13.03 -1.86 6.70
CA PHE A 29 -11.64 -2.02 7.10
C PHE A 29 -10.94 -3.15 6.33
N VAL A 30 -11.55 -4.33 6.24
CA VAL A 30 -10.99 -5.47 5.49
C VAL A 30 -10.80 -5.12 4.02
N SER A 31 -11.81 -4.48 3.41
CA SER A 31 -11.75 -4.05 2.01
C SER A 31 -10.61 -3.04 1.79
N LEU A 32 -10.45 -2.07 2.70
CA LEU A 32 -9.36 -1.10 2.67
C LEU A 32 -8.00 -1.78 2.81
N PHE A 33 -7.87 -2.71 3.77
CA PHE A 33 -6.62 -3.43 3.99
C PHE A 33 -6.19 -4.21 2.74
N VAL A 34 -7.13 -4.91 2.11
CA VAL A 34 -6.89 -5.65 0.86
C VAL A 34 -6.52 -4.71 -0.28
N LEU A 35 -7.25 -3.60 -0.45
CA LEU A 35 -6.97 -2.59 -1.46
C LEU A 35 -5.54 -2.04 -1.34
N VAL A 36 -5.16 -1.61 -0.13
CA VAL A 36 -3.82 -1.05 0.11
C VAL A 36 -2.74 -2.11 -0.13
N PHE A 37 -2.96 -3.36 0.34
CA PHE A 37 -2.00 -4.45 0.14
C PHE A 37 -1.82 -4.82 -1.33
N GLU A 38 -2.90 -4.97 -2.10
CA GLU A 38 -2.79 -5.35 -3.52
C GLU A 38 -2.16 -4.22 -4.35
N SER A 39 -2.49 -2.96 -4.06
CA SER A 39 -1.85 -1.81 -4.69
C SER A 39 -0.35 -1.74 -4.36
N PHE A 40 0.01 -1.91 -3.09
CA PHE A 40 1.40 -2.01 -2.63
C PHE A 40 2.15 -3.13 -3.35
N LYS A 41 1.58 -4.34 -3.35
CA LYS A 41 2.17 -5.53 -3.98
C LYS A 41 2.41 -5.32 -5.48
N SER A 42 1.44 -4.75 -6.19
CA SER A 42 1.58 -4.42 -7.61
C SER A 42 2.75 -3.46 -7.82
N MET A 43 2.79 -2.35 -7.10
CA MET A 43 3.87 -1.36 -7.19
C MET A 43 5.23 -1.98 -6.91
N VAL A 44 5.36 -2.76 -5.83
CA VAL A 44 6.64 -3.40 -5.43
C VAL A 44 7.14 -4.37 -6.49
N ILE A 45 6.24 -5.10 -7.17
CA ILE A 45 6.61 -6.04 -8.23
C ILE A 45 6.91 -5.30 -9.53
N ASP A 46 6.10 -4.32 -9.90
CA ASP A 46 6.14 -3.70 -11.23
C ASP A 46 7.28 -2.68 -11.38
N LYS A 47 7.66 -1.97 -10.32
CA LYS A 47 8.77 -1.01 -10.35
C LYS A 47 10.11 -1.65 -10.77
N PRO A 48 10.62 -2.72 -10.13
CA PRO A 48 11.83 -3.39 -10.59
C PRO A 48 11.66 -4.04 -11.98
N LYS A 49 10.46 -4.54 -12.32
CA LYS A 49 10.18 -5.08 -13.65
C LYS A 49 10.32 -3.99 -14.71
N SER A 50 9.66 -2.84 -14.54
CA SER A 50 9.75 -1.74 -15.50
C SER A 50 11.20 -1.29 -15.71
N PHE A 51 11.98 -1.22 -14.62
CA PHE A 51 13.38 -0.80 -14.67
C PHE A 51 14.29 -1.74 -15.48
N TYR A 52 14.10 -3.07 -15.31
CA TYR A 52 14.97 -4.05 -15.97
C TYR A 52 14.39 -4.61 -17.28
N CYS A 53 13.08 -4.53 -17.49
CA CYS A 53 12.38 -5.24 -18.58
C CYS A 53 11.76 -4.31 -19.63
N LEU A 54 11.94 -2.98 -19.54
CA LEU A 54 11.40 -2.03 -20.52
C LEU A 54 11.65 -2.42 -21.99
N PRO A 55 12.87 -2.87 -22.38
CA PRO A 55 13.15 -3.30 -23.76
C PRO A 55 12.40 -4.58 -24.18
N GLY A 56 11.89 -5.34 -23.21
CA GLY A 56 11.18 -6.61 -23.44
C GLY A 56 9.66 -6.52 -23.25
N MET A 57 9.08 -5.32 -23.28
CA MET A 57 7.64 -5.15 -23.16
C MET A 57 6.93 -5.61 -24.44
N GLN A 58 5.94 -6.48 -24.28
CA GLN A 58 5.14 -7.02 -25.39
C GLN A 58 3.65 -6.83 -25.11
N MET A 59 2.87 -6.66 -26.19
CA MET A 59 1.42 -6.69 -26.12
C MET A 59 0.91 -8.14 -26.16
N LYS A 60 0.15 -8.55 -25.14
CA LYS A 60 -0.54 -9.82 -25.10
C LYS A 60 -1.98 -9.62 -24.69
N ASN A 61 -2.92 -10.02 -25.54
CA ASN A 61 -4.37 -9.86 -25.31
C ASN A 61 -4.81 -8.41 -25.00
N GLY A 62 -4.13 -7.41 -25.58
CA GLY A 62 -4.44 -5.99 -25.35
C GLY A 62 -3.77 -5.38 -24.10
N GLU A 63 -3.04 -6.17 -23.33
CA GLU A 63 -2.30 -5.72 -22.15
C GLU A 63 -0.79 -5.75 -22.40
N PHE A 64 -0.07 -4.79 -21.81
CA PHE A 64 1.38 -4.80 -21.84
C PHE A 64 1.92 -5.83 -20.83
N VAL A 65 2.68 -6.81 -21.33
CA VAL A 65 3.34 -7.84 -20.52
C VAL A 65 4.85 -7.65 -20.60
N TYR A 66 5.49 -7.52 -19.45
CA TYR A 66 6.94 -7.45 -19.39
C TYR A 66 7.55 -8.83 -19.63
N GLN A 67 8.39 -8.95 -20.67
CA GLN A 67 9.23 -10.12 -20.85
C GLN A 67 10.39 -10.04 -19.86
N GLU A 68 10.52 -11.03 -18.98
CA GLU A 68 11.62 -11.07 -18.01
C GLU A 68 12.97 -11.21 -18.72
N THR A 69 13.80 -10.16 -18.63
CA THR A 69 15.18 -10.17 -19.12
C THR A 69 16.08 -11.03 -18.22
N GLU A 70 17.22 -11.52 -18.75
CA GLU A 70 18.20 -12.23 -17.91
C GLU A 70 18.69 -11.36 -16.75
N ARG A 71 18.86 -10.05 -16.98
CA ARG A 71 19.23 -9.10 -15.92
C ARG A 71 18.21 -9.02 -14.82
N TYR A 72 16.90 -9.00 -15.12
CA TYR A 72 15.83 -9.05 -14.12
C TYR A 72 15.86 -10.37 -13.34
N LYS A 73 16.00 -11.49 -14.04
CA LYS A 73 16.07 -12.81 -13.39
C LYS A 73 17.25 -12.88 -12.41
N GLU A 74 18.41 -12.36 -12.80
CA GLU A 74 19.61 -12.36 -11.98
C GLU A 74 19.56 -11.41 -10.80
N GLN A 75 19.08 -10.20 -11.00
CA GLN A 75 19.13 -9.16 -9.97
C GLN A 75 17.94 -9.22 -9.02
N VAL A 76 16.79 -9.71 -9.47
CA VAL A 76 15.54 -9.69 -8.69
C VAL A 76 14.98 -11.10 -8.46
N ARG A 77 14.64 -11.83 -9.52
CA ARG A 77 13.88 -13.08 -9.42
C ARG A 77 14.54 -14.17 -8.59
N LYS A 78 15.85 -14.33 -8.68
CA LYS A 78 16.58 -15.32 -7.86
C LYS A 78 16.66 -14.99 -6.37
N LEU A 79 16.25 -13.81 -5.92
CA LEU A 79 16.30 -13.45 -4.50
C LEU A 79 15.25 -14.18 -3.65
N ALA A 80 14.10 -14.59 -4.24
CA ALA A 80 13.09 -15.44 -3.60
C ALA A 80 12.18 -16.11 -4.62
N GLN A 81 11.44 -17.16 -4.16
CA GLN A 81 10.48 -17.87 -5.02
C GLN A 81 9.26 -16.99 -5.36
N LYS A 82 8.67 -16.32 -4.36
CA LYS A 82 7.53 -15.42 -4.57
C LYS A 82 8.01 -14.08 -5.16
N PRO A 83 7.36 -13.58 -6.23
CA PRO A 83 7.73 -12.30 -6.86
C PRO A 83 7.77 -11.13 -5.88
N LEU A 84 6.76 -11.00 -5.01
CA LEU A 84 6.71 -9.95 -3.98
C LEU A 84 7.95 -10.00 -3.08
N HIS A 85 8.29 -11.19 -2.53
CA HIS A 85 9.43 -11.34 -1.65
C HIS A 85 10.77 -11.11 -2.37
N ALA A 86 10.87 -11.49 -3.66
CA ALA A 86 12.05 -11.23 -4.48
C ALA A 86 12.27 -9.73 -4.66
N SER A 87 11.22 -9.00 -5.02
CA SER A 87 11.26 -7.54 -5.19
C SER A 87 11.55 -6.82 -3.87
N LEU A 88 10.94 -7.24 -2.76
CA LEU A 88 11.22 -6.66 -1.43
C LEU A 88 12.69 -6.86 -1.02
N LYS A 89 13.26 -8.06 -1.23
CA LYS A 89 14.69 -8.30 -0.97
C LYS A 89 15.58 -7.44 -1.86
N TRP A 90 15.16 -7.18 -3.08
CA TRP A 90 15.86 -6.25 -3.96
C TRP A 90 15.81 -4.82 -3.39
N PHE A 91 14.65 -4.32 -2.94
CA PHE A 91 14.53 -3.00 -2.30
C PHE A 91 15.36 -2.90 -1.01
N VAL A 92 15.46 -3.97 -0.21
CA VAL A 92 16.38 -4.03 0.94
C VAL A 92 17.84 -3.88 0.48
N LYS A 93 18.23 -4.57 -0.58
CA LYS A 93 19.59 -4.49 -1.16
C LYS A 93 19.91 -3.09 -1.69
N GLN A 94 18.90 -2.38 -2.23
CA GLN A 94 19.05 -1.01 -2.71
C GLN A 94 19.00 0.05 -1.58
N GLY A 95 18.71 -0.35 -0.35
CA GLY A 95 18.61 0.57 0.79
C GLY A 95 17.30 1.37 0.87
N ALA A 96 16.28 1.00 0.10
CA ALA A 96 14.96 1.63 0.14
C ALA A 96 14.20 1.32 1.42
N ILE A 97 14.34 0.10 1.94
CA ILE A 97 13.74 -0.39 3.17
C ILE A 97 14.72 -1.24 3.97
N GLY A 98 14.44 -1.43 5.27
CA GLY A 98 15.21 -2.31 6.15
C GLY A 98 14.73 -3.77 6.13
N LYS A 99 15.52 -4.67 6.77
CA LYS A 99 15.11 -6.07 6.97
C LYS A 99 13.86 -6.18 7.83
N SER A 100 13.70 -5.33 8.83
CA SER A 100 12.51 -5.26 9.68
C SER A 100 11.25 -4.90 8.90
N ASP A 101 11.36 -4.00 7.90
CA ASP A 101 10.24 -3.69 7.01
C ASP A 101 9.84 -4.91 6.17
N LEU A 102 10.82 -5.69 5.66
CA LEU A 102 10.55 -6.94 4.93
C LEU A 102 9.81 -7.97 5.81
N GLU A 103 10.29 -8.18 7.04
CA GLU A 103 9.64 -9.10 8.01
C GLU A 103 8.21 -8.65 8.31
N ARG A 104 8.03 -7.34 8.48
CA ARG A 104 6.70 -6.75 8.71
C ARG A 104 5.75 -6.95 7.53
N VAL A 105 6.23 -6.83 6.29
CA VAL A 105 5.39 -7.11 5.10
C VAL A 105 4.99 -8.59 5.02
N ILE A 106 5.85 -9.52 5.44
CA ILE A 106 5.49 -10.94 5.50
C ILE A 106 4.35 -11.19 6.50
N GLU A 107 4.40 -10.56 7.66
CA GLU A 107 3.32 -10.62 8.66
C GLU A 107 2.01 -10.04 8.10
N ILE A 108 2.09 -8.89 7.43
CA ILE A 108 0.97 -8.23 6.76
C ILE A 108 0.36 -9.13 5.67
N GLU A 109 1.19 -9.81 4.84
CA GLU A 109 0.72 -10.77 3.84
C GLU A 109 -0.08 -11.92 4.46
N LEU A 110 0.38 -12.47 5.58
CA LEU A 110 -0.33 -13.51 6.33
C LEU A 110 -1.68 -12.99 6.85
N LYS A 111 -1.70 -11.79 7.42
CA LYS A 111 -2.95 -11.19 7.93
C LYS A 111 -3.94 -10.88 6.81
N ARG A 112 -3.46 -10.36 5.66
CA ARG A 112 -4.29 -10.17 4.47
C ARG A 112 -4.92 -11.47 3.99
N ASN A 113 -4.15 -12.56 3.97
CA ASN A 113 -4.69 -13.86 3.59
C ASN A 113 -5.74 -14.35 4.59
N TYR A 114 -5.51 -14.16 5.88
CA TYR A 114 -6.51 -14.44 6.91
C TYR A 114 -7.81 -13.64 6.67
N PHE A 115 -7.72 -12.34 6.42
CA PHE A 115 -8.88 -11.50 6.15
C PHE A 115 -9.69 -11.96 4.93
N VAL A 116 -9.03 -12.44 3.88
CA VAL A 116 -9.71 -12.89 2.65
C VAL A 116 -10.33 -14.29 2.82
N HIS A 117 -9.63 -15.21 3.48
CA HIS A 117 -10.07 -16.59 3.57
C HIS A 117 -10.98 -16.87 4.78
N GLU A 118 -10.85 -16.06 5.83
CA GLU A 118 -11.54 -16.23 7.10
C GLU A 118 -12.44 -15.02 7.42
N LEU A 119 -13.00 -14.36 6.40
CA LEU A 119 -13.80 -13.14 6.57
C LEU A 119 -14.96 -13.33 7.57
N PHE A 120 -15.59 -14.50 7.57
CA PHE A 120 -16.67 -14.80 8.51
C PHE A 120 -16.18 -14.74 9.97
N ASN A 121 -15.02 -15.32 10.25
CA ASN A 121 -14.40 -15.25 11.58
C ASN A 121 -14.02 -13.80 11.93
N VAL A 122 -13.52 -13.05 10.95
CA VAL A 122 -13.17 -11.64 11.15
C VAL A 122 -14.41 -10.82 11.54
N ILE A 123 -15.55 -11.07 10.93
CA ILE A 123 -16.82 -10.40 11.29
C ILE A 123 -17.21 -10.74 12.72
N PHE A 124 -17.11 -11.99 13.13
CA PHE A 124 -17.47 -12.41 14.49
C PHE A 124 -16.56 -11.81 15.57
N TYR A 125 -15.25 -11.83 15.36
CA TYR A 125 -14.27 -11.39 16.36
C TYR A 125 -13.93 -9.89 16.26
N GLY A 126 -14.34 -9.25 15.17
CA GLY A 126 -14.08 -7.82 14.94
C GLY A 126 -12.63 -7.52 14.55
N ILE A 127 -12.35 -6.24 14.37
CA ILE A 127 -11.02 -5.69 14.03
C ILE A 127 -10.32 -5.22 15.29
N THR A 128 -9.09 -5.66 15.49
CA THR A 128 -8.28 -5.29 16.66
C THR A 128 -7.40 -4.06 16.37
N ASP A 129 -6.87 -3.43 17.42
CA ASP A 129 -5.90 -2.34 17.27
C ASP A 129 -4.57 -2.82 16.68
N ALA A 130 -4.22 -4.10 16.89
CA ALA A 130 -3.09 -4.72 16.21
C ALA A 130 -3.30 -4.78 14.68
N ASP A 131 -4.52 -5.04 14.22
CA ASP A 131 -4.87 -5.04 12.80
C ASP A 131 -4.77 -3.64 12.19
N LYS A 132 -5.26 -2.62 12.90
CA LYS A 132 -5.12 -1.21 12.48
C LYS A 132 -3.66 -0.80 12.38
N LYS A 133 -2.82 -1.25 13.35
CA LYS A 133 -1.38 -1.01 13.31
C LYS A 133 -0.73 -1.66 12.10
N LEU A 134 -1.12 -2.88 11.70
CA LEU A 134 -0.60 -3.52 10.48
C LEU A 134 -0.90 -2.71 9.22
N LEU A 135 -2.09 -2.13 9.12
CA LEU A 135 -2.45 -1.25 8.00
C LEU A 135 -1.60 0.03 7.98
N THR A 136 -1.39 0.66 9.13
CA THR A 136 -0.54 1.85 9.26
C THR A 136 0.91 1.54 8.88
N ASP A 137 1.45 0.40 9.35
CA ASP A 137 2.80 -0.03 9.03
C ASP A 137 2.95 -0.34 7.53
N LEU A 138 1.95 -1.01 6.92
CA LEU A 138 1.90 -1.25 5.47
C LEU A 138 1.98 0.05 4.69
N PHE A 139 1.16 1.03 5.04
CA PHE A 139 1.13 2.31 4.33
C PHE A 139 2.44 3.09 4.53
N SER A 140 3.04 3.03 5.72
CA SER A 140 4.37 3.62 5.97
C SER A 140 5.45 3.01 5.08
N ILE A 141 5.49 1.66 4.95
CA ILE A 141 6.45 0.96 4.09
C ILE A 141 6.18 1.28 2.60
N TYR A 142 4.91 1.38 2.21
CA TYR A 142 4.50 1.77 0.87
C TYR A 142 5.08 3.14 0.51
N ARG A 143 4.90 4.14 1.37
CA ARG A 143 5.45 5.49 1.18
C ARG A 143 6.98 5.48 1.09
N LYS A 144 7.67 4.72 1.95
CA LYS A 144 9.14 4.61 1.90
C LYS A 144 9.64 4.13 0.53
N ILE A 145 9.05 3.06 0.00
CA ILE A 145 9.45 2.49 -1.30
C ILE A 145 9.13 3.46 -2.43
N ASP A 146 7.93 4.06 -2.41
CA ASP A 146 7.48 5.00 -3.44
C ASP A 146 8.37 6.25 -3.49
N SER A 147 8.62 6.87 -2.33
CA SER A 147 9.49 8.04 -2.21
C SER A 147 10.93 7.74 -2.65
N TRP A 148 11.46 6.59 -2.21
CA TRP A 148 12.80 6.15 -2.62
C TRP A 148 12.89 5.97 -4.12
N TRP A 149 11.85 5.36 -4.72
CA TRP A 149 11.81 5.10 -6.15
C TRP A 149 11.77 6.41 -6.96
N ILE A 150 10.86 7.31 -6.63
CA ILE A 150 10.75 8.59 -7.33
C ILE A 150 12.06 9.35 -7.22
N TYR A 151 12.60 9.48 -6.01
CA TYR A 151 13.81 10.25 -5.75
C TYR A 151 15.05 9.70 -6.46
N ASN A 152 15.23 8.36 -6.50
CA ASN A 152 16.45 7.74 -7.02
C ASN A 152 16.34 7.25 -8.47
N VAL A 153 15.12 7.11 -9.02
CA VAL A 153 14.91 6.48 -10.33
C VAL A 153 14.12 7.34 -11.30
N GLU A 154 13.11 8.07 -10.85
CA GLU A 154 12.22 8.82 -11.75
C GLU A 154 12.59 10.29 -11.91
N ILE A 155 13.21 10.91 -10.91
CA ILE A 155 13.63 12.33 -11.00
C ILE A 155 14.80 12.46 -11.96
N ASP A 156 14.64 13.30 -12.98
CA ASP A 156 15.74 13.79 -13.80
C ASP A 156 16.37 15.02 -13.11
N TRP A 157 17.46 14.77 -12.39
CA TRP A 157 18.14 15.80 -11.61
C TRP A 157 18.77 16.91 -12.46
N ASP A 158 19.06 16.62 -13.73
CA ASP A 158 19.65 17.62 -14.65
C ASP A 158 18.62 18.69 -15.07
N GLU A 159 17.32 18.37 -14.99
CA GLU A 159 16.24 19.30 -15.28
C GLU A 159 15.77 20.14 -14.07
N ILE A 160 16.23 19.79 -12.86
CA ILE A 160 15.81 20.44 -11.61
C ILE A 160 16.66 21.69 -11.33
N LYS A 161 16.01 22.86 -11.21
CA LYS A 161 16.69 24.13 -10.93
C LYS A 161 17.29 24.23 -9.52
N ASP A 162 16.61 23.66 -8.52
CA ASP A 162 16.95 23.75 -7.10
C ASP A 162 16.92 22.36 -6.45
N PRO A 163 17.86 21.44 -6.76
CA PRO A 163 17.83 20.06 -6.27
C PRO A 163 17.88 19.96 -4.73
N ASP A 164 18.59 20.88 -4.07
CA ASP A 164 18.74 20.91 -2.61
C ASP A 164 17.42 21.17 -1.85
N LYS A 165 16.40 21.65 -2.53
CA LYS A 165 15.06 21.89 -1.94
C LYS A 165 14.16 20.66 -1.95
N ILE A 166 14.52 19.63 -2.72
CA ILE A 166 13.72 18.41 -2.85
C ILE A 166 14.18 17.39 -1.82
N LYS A 167 13.29 17.03 -0.92
CA LYS A 167 13.53 15.96 0.05
C LYS A 167 12.86 14.68 -0.41
N MET A 168 13.53 13.56 -0.23
CA MET A 168 13.00 12.24 -0.61
C MET A 168 11.64 11.97 0.04
N GLU A 169 11.46 12.36 1.29
CA GLU A 169 10.21 12.19 2.05
C GLU A 169 9.00 12.94 1.48
N ASP A 170 9.23 13.96 0.65
CA ASP A 170 8.18 14.75 0.00
C ASP A 170 7.82 14.22 -1.39
N CYS A 171 8.58 13.24 -1.91
CA CYS A 171 8.38 12.66 -3.23
C CYS A 171 7.38 11.51 -3.16
N HIS A 172 6.14 11.76 -3.59
CA HIS A 172 5.09 10.73 -3.63
C HIS A 172 4.38 10.69 -4.97
N SER A 173 4.07 9.47 -5.43
CA SER A 173 3.22 9.27 -6.60
C SER A 173 1.77 9.68 -6.32
N CYS A 174 1.04 10.05 -7.38
CA CYS A 174 -0.40 10.30 -7.27
C CYS A 174 -1.15 9.08 -6.70
N ALA A 175 -0.70 7.86 -7.02
CA ALA A 175 -1.31 6.63 -6.52
C ALA A 175 -1.19 6.52 -4.99
N VAL A 176 0.01 6.70 -4.43
CA VAL A 176 0.25 6.65 -2.98
C VAL A 176 -0.49 7.78 -2.26
N THR A 177 -0.49 8.99 -2.82
CA THR A 177 -1.24 10.11 -2.27
C THR A 177 -2.75 9.81 -2.24
N THR A 178 -3.30 9.27 -3.33
CA THR A 178 -4.72 8.91 -3.40
C THR A 178 -5.09 7.83 -2.40
N ILE A 179 -4.27 6.78 -2.27
CA ILE A 179 -4.50 5.71 -1.29
C ILE A 179 -4.42 6.26 0.14
N GLY A 180 -3.45 7.14 0.43
CA GLY A 180 -3.35 7.79 1.73
C GLY A 180 -4.61 8.55 2.11
N ASN A 181 -5.17 9.29 1.15
CA ASN A 181 -6.42 10.02 1.33
C ASN A 181 -7.60 9.08 1.62
N ILE A 182 -7.68 7.94 0.92
CA ILE A 182 -8.72 6.92 1.16
C ILE A 182 -8.56 6.33 2.58
N VAL A 183 -7.33 6.03 3.00
CA VAL A 183 -7.03 5.52 4.35
C VAL A 183 -7.48 6.52 5.42
N GLU A 184 -7.14 7.81 5.27
CA GLU A 184 -7.55 8.86 6.22
C GLU A 184 -9.06 9.02 6.29
N ILE A 185 -9.75 9.03 5.14
CA ILE A 185 -11.22 9.16 5.11
C ILE A 185 -11.90 8.01 5.85
N LEU A 186 -11.44 6.78 5.62
CA LEU A 186 -12.08 5.59 6.17
C LEU A 186 -11.72 5.34 7.65
N LEU A 187 -10.50 5.67 8.08
CA LEU A 187 -10.07 5.44 9.46
C LEU A 187 -10.41 6.62 10.39
N GLU A 188 -10.35 7.85 9.91
CA GLU A 188 -10.49 9.04 10.73
C GLU A 188 -11.82 9.79 10.54
N GLY A 189 -12.63 9.37 9.56
CA GLY A 189 -13.93 10.02 9.28
C GLY A 189 -13.84 11.47 8.79
N LYS A 190 -12.66 11.91 8.37
CA LYS A 190 -12.40 13.30 7.97
C LYS A 190 -12.82 13.56 6.53
N GLY A 191 -14.12 13.77 6.30
CA GLY A 191 -14.66 14.21 5.01
C GLY A 191 -14.19 15.59 4.53
N ASP A 192 -13.42 16.34 5.34
CA ASP A 192 -12.88 17.67 4.95
C ASP A 192 -11.69 17.59 3.97
N PHE A 193 -11.10 16.41 3.81
CA PHE A 193 -9.98 16.21 2.89
C PHE A 193 -10.39 16.51 1.44
N TYR A 194 -11.56 16.07 1.00
CA TYR A 194 -12.08 16.35 -0.33
C TYR A 194 -12.12 17.83 -0.65
N LYS A 195 -12.58 18.67 0.29
CA LYS A 195 -12.63 20.12 0.10
C LYS A 195 -11.23 20.74 -0.03
N LYS A 196 -10.28 20.31 0.79
CA LYS A 196 -8.87 20.76 0.71
C LYS A 196 -8.22 20.34 -0.59
N TYR A 197 -8.38 19.09 -1.02
CA TYR A 197 -7.83 18.55 -2.25
C TYR A 197 -8.41 19.26 -3.50
N CYS A 198 -9.73 19.46 -3.55
CA CYS A 198 -10.35 20.25 -4.62
C CYS A 198 -9.87 21.68 -4.67
N ALA A 199 -9.61 22.31 -3.52
CA ALA A 199 -9.05 23.65 -3.46
C ALA A 199 -7.63 23.71 -4.03
N GLN A 200 -6.78 22.74 -3.68
CA GLN A 200 -5.41 22.62 -4.20
C GLN A 200 -5.38 22.39 -5.72
N ILE A 201 -6.21 21.48 -6.23
CA ILE A 201 -6.31 21.24 -7.68
C ILE A 201 -6.75 22.50 -8.41
N LYS A 202 -7.78 23.20 -7.90
CA LYS A 202 -8.24 24.47 -8.49
C LYS A 202 -7.13 25.53 -8.51
N GLU A 203 -6.34 25.62 -7.46
CA GLU A 203 -5.21 26.55 -7.37
C GLU A 203 -4.13 26.21 -8.41
N ILE A 204 -3.77 24.95 -8.56
CA ILE A 204 -2.80 24.46 -9.56
C ILE A 204 -3.30 24.75 -10.97
N MET A 205 -4.57 24.41 -11.28
CA MET A 205 -5.17 24.64 -12.60
C MET A 205 -5.25 26.14 -12.94
N THR A 206 -5.54 27.01 -11.96
CA THR A 206 -5.59 28.46 -12.17
C THR A 206 -4.20 29.07 -12.40
N LYS A 207 -3.15 28.50 -11.77
CA LYS A 207 -1.76 28.92 -12.00
C LYS A 207 -1.22 28.44 -13.35
N SER A 208 -1.61 27.24 -13.80
CA SER A 208 -1.21 26.68 -15.11
C SER A 208 -1.92 27.30 -16.30
N GLY A 209 -3.13 27.82 -16.13
CA GLY A 209 -3.91 28.50 -17.19
C GLY A 209 -3.54 29.97 -17.43
N LYS A 210 -2.55 30.50 -16.68
CA LYS A 210 -2.06 31.87 -16.83
C LYS A 210 -0.70 31.98 -17.57
N LYS A 211 -0.27 30.92 -18.22
CA LYS A 211 0.83 30.89 -19.18
C LYS A 211 0.27 30.66 -20.56
#